data_d2d6b1da278356a8cfd0cd2613df055e
#
_entry.id   d2d6b1da278356a8cfd0cd2613df055e
#
_cell.length_a   1.000
_cell.length_b   1.000
_cell.length_c   1.000
_cell.angle_alpha   90.00
_cell.angle_beta   90.00
_cell.angle_gamma   90.00
#
_symmetry.space_group_name_H-M   'P 1'
#
loop_
_entity.id
_entity.type
_entity.pdbx_description
1 polymer ?
#
loop_
_entity_poly.entity_id
_entity_poly.type
_entity_poly.pdbx_seq_one_letter_code
_entity_poly.pdbx_strand_id
1 'polypeptide(L)'
;SFMTGTSGTFYRQFGLTMAIAIGFSAVNALTLSPALCAVFLKPHREEGEKKMSLIDRFHASFNAAYDVTLKKYKKSVLFFIHKRVLSFLIVAGSIVALFLLMKITPTGMVPNEDTGTVFAAVNLTPGTSKERTEAVMQQIDSLVAANPAVKSRTSITGYSFMGGQGNSYGMCIIKLKDWSERQGEGMSSDDVVGALTMQTRQLVKDGQVMLFAPPMITGYGASNGFEFNLQDKTGGDLDRFFEVAQQFLGVLNQRPEIMYAMTTFNPNFPQYMVDIDAAKCKQAGLSPSDILTTLQGYFGGLYASNFNRFGKLYRVMIQADPEARISPESLNGIMVRNGTEMAPITQFMSLRKIYGPDNINRFNMYTSMKVSGMPKPGVSSGEAIKAIEEVASQMLP
;
A
#
# COMPACT_ATOMS: atom_id res chain seq x y z
N SER A 1 -24.38 -7.86 8.11
CA SER A 1 -23.86 -7.16 6.96
C SER A 1 -23.93 -8.06 5.74
N PHE A 2 -24.60 -7.59 4.69
CA PHE A 2 -24.82 -8.32 3.44
C PHE A 2 -23.81 -7.93 2.35
N MET A 3 -22.83 -7.11 2.70
CA MET A 3 -21.78 -6.70 1.78
C MET A 3 -20.74 -7.82 1.61
N THR A 4 -20.30 -8.03 0.39
CA THR A 4 -19.26 -9.00 0.03
C THR A 4 -17.90 -8.31 -0.14
N GLY A 5 -16.83 -9.09 -0.25
CA GLY A 5 -15.47 -8.60 -0.41
C GLY A 5 -14.85 -8.04 0.87
N THR A 6 -13.75 -7.30 0.73
CA THR A 6 -12.95 -6.75 1.82
C THR A 6 -13.75 -5.83 2.73
N SER A 7 -14.53 -4.91 2.14
CA SER A 7 -15.41 -4.01 2.88
C SER A 7 -16.47 -4.79 3.67
N GLY A 8 -17.02 -5.87 3.08
CA GLY A 8 -17.98 -6.73 3.75
C GLY A 8 -17.42 -7.40 4.99
N THR A 9 -16.19 -7.89 4.95
CA THR A 9 -15.48 -8.47 6.10
C THR A 9 -15.30 -7.43 7.21
N PHE A 10 -14.89 -6.23 6.87
CA PHE A 10 -14.73 -5.13 7.81
C PHE A 10 -16.04 -4.75 8.52
N TYR A 11 -17.08 -4.50 7.73
CA TYR A 11 -18.41 -4.13 8.27
C TYR A 11 -19.05 -5.26 9.06
N ARG A 12 -18.79 -6.54 8.70
CA ARG A 12 -19.28 -7.69 9.45
C ARG A 12 -18.64 -7.76 10.83
N GLN A 13 -17.30 -7.62 10.92
CA GLN A 13 -16.59 -7.64 12.20
C GLN A 13 -16.99 -6.47 13.08
N PHE A 14 -17.06 -5.27 12.53
CA PHE A 14 -17.48 -4.06 13.23
C PHE A 14 -18.92 -4.20 13.73
N GLY A 15 -19.85 -4.60 12.86
CA GLY A 15 -21.26 -4.76 13.22
C GLY A 15 -21.50 -5.84 14.28
N LEU A 16 -20.78 -6.97 14.19
CA LEU A 16 -20.87 -8.03 15.19
C LEU A 16 -20.34 -7.56 16.56
N THR A 17 -19.21 -6.89 16.57
CA THR A 17 -18.60 -6.33 17.80
C THR A 17 -19.52 -5.32 18.45
N MET A 18 -20.10 -4.40 17.65
CA MET A 18 -21.09 -3.44 18.16
C MET A 18 -22.35 -4.11 18.71
N ALA A 19 -22.90 -5.10 18.01
CA ALA A 19 -24.08 -5.83 18.47
C ALA A 19 -23.84 -6.52 19.82
N ILE A 20 -22.68 -7.16 19.97
CA ILE A 20 -22.27 -7.81 21.24
C ILE A 20 -22.12 -6.74 22.34
N ALA A 21 -21.42 -5.64 22.07
CA ALA A 21 -21.22 -4.56 23.04
C ALA A 21 -22.54 -3.93 23.50
N ILE A 22 -23.46 -3.69 22.56
CA ILE A 22 -24.81 -3.16 22.87
C ILE A 22 -25.61 -4.18 23.66
N GLY A 23 -25.52 -5.47 23.32
CA GLY A 23 -26.17 -6.55 24.07
C GLY A 23 -25.69 -6.60 25.52
N PHE A 24 -24.38 -6.58 25.76
CA PHE A 24 -23.83 -6.51 27.11
C PHE A 24 -24.23 -5.24 27.86
N SER A 25 -24.24 -4.09 27.16
CA SER A 25 -24.70 -2.82 27.74
C SER A 25 -26.16 -2.87 28.17
N ALA A 26 -27.03 -3.48 27.36
CA ALA A 26 -28.44 -3.66 27.70
C ALA A 26 -28.63 -4.58 28.92
N VAL A 27 -27.92 -5.72 28.96
CA VAL A 27 -27.94 -6.62 30.14
C VAL A 27 -27.46 -5.87 31.38
N ASN A 28 -26.37 -5.13 31.28
CA ASN A 28 -25.84 -4.34 32.39
C ASN A 28 -26.82 -3.28 32.89
N ALA A 29 -27.46 -2.55 31.96
CA ALA A 29 -28.46 -1.53 32.30
C ALA A 29 -29.71 -2.13 32.98
N LEU A 30 -30.13 -3.32 32.56
CA LEU A 30 -31.34 -3.99 33.12
C LEU A 30 -31.08 -4.76 34.43
N THR A 31 -29.84 -5.12 34.70
CA THR A 31 -29.48 -5.92 35.89
C THR A 31 -28.69 -5.13 36.92
N LEU A 32 -27.48 -4.63 36.53
CA LEU A 32 -26.59 -3.99 37.49
C LEU A 32 -27.12 -2.63 37.95
N SER A 33 -27.64 -1.82 37.03
CA SER A 33 -28.12 -0.48 37.38
C SER A 33 -29.29 -0.50 38.39
N PRO A 34 -30.34 -1.33 38.21
CA PRO A 34 -31.40 -1.50 39.21
C PRO A 34 -30.90 -2.07 40.53
N ALA A 35 -29.98 -3.06 40.49
CA ALA A 35 -29.37 -3.65 41.68
C ALA A 35 -28.61 -2.61 42.50
N LEU A 36 -27.79 -1.81 41.84
CA LEU A 36 -27.04 -0.68 42.49
C LEU A 36 -27.98 0.36 43.02
N CYS A 37 -29.03 0.70 42.28
CA CYS A 37 -30.08 1.63 42.79
C CYS A 37 -30.75 1.06 44.06
N ALA A 38 -31.08 -0.23 44.09
CA ALA A 38 -31.69 -0.86 45.28
C ALA A 38 -30.76 -0.85 46.52
N VAL A 39 -29.42 -0.96 46.28
CA VAL A 39 -28.44 -0.99 47.37
C VAL A 39 -28.07 0.41 47.84
N PHE A 40 -27.90 1.35 46.94
CA PHE A 40 -27.34 2.68 47.24
C PHE A 40 -28.41 3.76 47.44
N LEU A 41 -29.58 3.68 46.81
CA LEU A 41 -30.62 4.67 46.97
C LEU A 41 -31.36 4.41 48.30
N LYS A 42 -31.35 5.43 49.18
CA LYS A 42 -32.13 5.44 50.40
C LYS A 42 -33.56 5.87 50.08
N PRO A 43 -34.58 5.30 50.79
CA PRO A 43 -35.95 5.76 50.61
C PRO A 43 -36.08 7.21 50.97
N HIS A 44 -36.91 7.93 50.22
CA HIS A 44 -37.20 9.33 50.47
C HIS A 44 -37.83 9.46 51.86
N ARG A 45 -37.09 10.05 52.80
CA ARG A 45 -37.65 10.35 54.12
C ARG A 45 -38.52 11.61 53.98
N GLU A 46 -39.76 11.53 54.49
CA GLU A 46 -40.62 12.71 54.61
C GLU A 46 -39.88 13.81 55.42
N GLU A 47 -39.97 15.05 54.94
CA GLU A 47 -39.27 16.21 55.48
C GLU A 47 -39.78 16.50 56.93
N GLY A 48 -39.01 16.03 57.89
CA GLY A 48 -39.06 16.56 59.26
C GLY A 48 -37.86 17.48 59.44
N GLU A 49 -38.09 18.66 60.01
CA GLU A 49 -37.18 19.78 60.27
C GLU A 49 -35.73 19.42 60.56
N LYS A 50 -34.90 19.34 59.52
CA LYS A 50 -33.46 19.32 59.67
C LYS A 50 -32.84 20.43 58.83
N LYS A 51 -31.84 21.13 59.41
CA LYS A 51 -31.00 22.11 58.68
C LYS A 51 -30.49 21.48 57.38
N MET A 52 -30.84 22.08 56.25
CA MET A 52 -30.41 21.65 54.92
C MET A 52 -28.90 21.59 54.85
N SER A 53 -28.38 20.38 54.56
CA SER A 53 -26.97 20.15 54.24
C SER A 53 -26.61 20.86 52.93
N LEU A 54 -25.32 21.12 52.69
CA LEU A 54 -24.83 21.66 51.42
C LEU A 54 -25.23 20.77 50.22
N ILE A 55 -25.28 19.46 50.42
CA ILE A 55 -25.74 18.49 49.43
C ILE A 55 -27.23 18.62 49.12
N ASP A 56 -28.06 18.87 50.17
CA ASP A 56 -29.50 19.05 49.98
C ASP A 56 -29.80 20.36 49.23
N ARG A 57 -29.03 21.41 49.48
CA ARG A 57 -29.11 22.68 48.71
C ARG A 57 -28.72 22.48 47.23
N PHE A 58 -27.69 21.71 46.97
CA PHE A 58 -27.29 21.36 45.58
C PHE A 58 -28.41 20.59 44.89
N HIS A 59 -28.97 19.55 45.52
CA HIS A 59 -30.08 18.78 44.96
C HIS A 59 -31.32 19.65 44.75
N ALA A 60 -31.67 20.54 45.68
CA ALA A 60 -32.79 21.45 45.51
C ALA A 60 -32.61 22.41 44.33
N SER A 61 -31.40 22.98 44.19
CA SER A 61 -31.04 23.83 43.04
C SER A 61 -31.07 23.08 41.71
N PHE A 62 -30.53 21.84 41.70
CA PHE A 62 -30.57 20.96 40.53
C PHE A 62 -32.01 20.62 40.13
N ASN A 63 -32.86 20.21 41.09
CA ASN A 63 -34.24 19.88 40.82
C ASN A 63 -35.03 21.09 40.31
N ALA A 64 -34.80 22.28 40.87
CA ALA A 64 -35.43 23.51 40.40
C ALA A 64 -35.02 23.85 38.94
N ALA A 65 -33.74 23.72 38.61
CA ALA A 65 -33.25 23.90 37.23
C ALA A 65 -33.83 22.83 36.29
N TYR A 66 -33.89 21.56 36.74
CA TYR A 66 -34.51 20.46 36.01
C TYR A 66 -35.98 20.71 35.72
N ASP A 67 -36.77 21.15 36.73
CA ASP A 67 -38.20 21.44 36.56
C ASP A 67 -38.46 22.58 35.59
N VAL A 68 -37.62 23.62 35.58
CA VAL A 68 -37.70 24.71 34.59
C VAL A 68 -37.42 24.17 33.19
N THR A 69 -36.38 23.33 33.05
CA THR A 69 -36.04 22.71 31.79
C THR A 69 -37.13 21.76 31.29
N LEU A 70 -37.70 20.94 32.20
CA LEU A 70 -38.80 20.03 31.91
C LEU A 70 -40.07 20.78 31.45
N LYS A 71 -40.40 21.92 32.09
CA LYS A 71 -41.52 22.78 31.66
C LYS A 71 -41.31 23.32 30.25
N LYS A 72 -40.08 23.80 29.94
CA LYS A 72 -39.74 24.28 28.60
C LYS A 72 -39.83 23.16 27.58
N TYR A 73 -39.27 21.98 27.88
CA TYR A 73 -39.34 20.79 27.06
C TYR A 73 -40.79 20.37 26.75
N LYS A 74 -41.63 20.21 27.79
CA LYS A 74 -43.05 19.90 27.62
C LYS A 74 -43.76 20.91 26.72
N LYS A 75 -43.51 22.22 26.89
CA LYS A 75 -44.07 23.25 26.03
C LYS A 75 -43.64 23.12 24.57
N SER A 76 -42.36 22.83 24.32
CA SER A 76 -41.84 22.61 22.98
C SER A 76 -42.45 21.36 22.33
N VAL A 77 -42.53 20.26 23.06
CA VAL A 77 -43.15 19.02 22.54
C VAL A 77 -44.62 19.23 22.20
N LEU A 78 -45.38 19.87 23.10
CA LEU A 78 -46.79 20.19 22.83
C LEU A 78 -46.95 21.13 21.64
N PHE A 79 -46.06 22.09 21.46
CA PHE A 79 -46.06 22.97 20.29
C PHE A 79 -45.94 22.15 18.99
N PHE A 80 -44.97 21.23 18.92
CA PHE A 80 -44.79 20.38 17.74
C PHE A 80 -45.93 19.39 17.53
N ILE A 81 -46.54 18.86 18.59
CA ILE A 81 -47.70 17.98 18.50
C ILE A 81 -48.91 18.74 17.91
N HIS A 82 -49.14 19.99 18.33
CA HIS A 82 -50.25 20.80 17.80
C HIS A 82 -49.97 21.33 16.39
N LYS A 83 -48.71 21.61 16.04
CA LYS A 83 -48.30 22.08 14.70
C LYS A 83 -47.84 20.94 13.83
N ARG A 84 -48.72 19.95 13.58
CA ARG A 84 -48.42 18.72 12.85
C ARG A 84 -47.74 18.96 11.49
N VAL A 85 -48.23 19.98 10.74
CA VAL A 85 -47.65 20.34 9.42
C VAL A 85 -46.19 20.78 9.56
N LEU A 86 -45.91 21.63 10.56
CA LEU A 86 -44.54 22.12 10.84
C LEU A 86 -43.60 20.95 11.21
N SER A 87 -44.09 20.03 12.06
CA SER A 87 -43.33 18.83 12.43
C SER A 87 -43.02 17.96 11.25
N PHE A 88 -44.01 17.73 10.36
CA PHE A 88 -43.84 16.98 9.14
C PHE A 88 -42.83 17.65 8.20
N LEU A 89 -42.91 18.99 8.04
CA LEU A 89 -41.97 19.75 7.20
C LEU A 89 -40.53 19.67 7.73
N ILE A 90 -40.34 19.71 9.06
CA ILE A 90 -39.01 19.59 9.67
C ILE A 90 -38.45 18.19 9.39
N VAL A 91 -39.24 17.12 9.57
CA VAL A 91 -38.81 15.75 9.28
C VAL A 91 -38.52 15.58 7.79
N ALA A 92 -39.41 16.05 6.92
CA ALA A 92 -39.18 16.01 5.47
C ALA A 92 -37.92 16.78 5.06
N GLY A 93 -37.75 17.99 5.62
CA GLY A 93 -36.54 18.80 5.41
C GLY A 93 -35.27 18.12 5.90
N SER A 94 -35.31 17.44 7.06
CA SER A 94 -34.19 16.64 7.55
C SER A 94 -33.83 15.46 6.65
N ILE A 95 -34.85 14.79 6.09
CA ILE A 95 -34.66 13.69 5.13
C ILE A 95 -34.02 14.22 3.85
N VAL A 96 -34.54 15.32 3.30
CA VAL A 96 -33.96 15.98 2.11
C VAL A 96 -32.53 16.41 2.37
N ALA A 97 -32.28 17.05 3.50
CA ALA A 97 -30.92 17.45 3.90
C ALA A 97 -29.98 16.24 4.01
N LEU A 98 -30.44 15.13 4.61
CA LEU A 98 -29.68 13.88 4.69
C LEU A 98 -29.30 13.37 3.29
N PHE A 99 -30.25 13.29 2.36
CA PHE A 99 -29.97 12.83 1.00
C PHE A 99 -29.02 13.76 0.25
N LEU A 100 -29.13 15.08 0.44
CA LEU A 100 -28.21 16.05 -0.16
C LEU A 100 -26.79 15.89 0.43
N LEU A 101 -26.65 15.77 1.75
CA LEU A 101 -25.39 15.55 2.41
C LEU A 101 -24.75 14.22 1.96
N MET A 102 -25.51 13.14 1.91
CA MET A 102 -25.01 11.85 1.40
C MET A 102 -24.53 11.92 -0.06
N LYS A 103 -25.14 12.76 -0.88
CA LYS A 103 -24.73 12.96 -2.28
C LYS A 103 -23.46 13.81 -2.43
N ILE A 104 -23.27 14.77 -1.54
CA ILE A 104 -22.12 15.71 -1.55
C ILE A 104 -20.92 15.12 -0.80
N THR A 105 -21.16 14.28 0.21
CA THR A 105 -20.08 13.72 1.03
C THR A 105 -19.30 12.68 0.24
N PRO A 106 -17.97 12.85 0.08
CA PRO A 106 -17.11 11.88 -0.59
C PRO A 106 -17.18 10.51 0.11
N THR A 107 -17.30 9.43 -0.69
CA THR A 107 -17.35 8.07 -0.17
C THR A 107 -15.97 7.43 -0.27
N GLY A 108 -15.47 6.88 0.83
CA GLY A 108 -14.20 6.17 0.90
C GLY A 108 -14.24 5.15 2.03
N MET A 109 -13.38 4.15 1.97
CA MET A 109 -13.32 3.10 3.00
C MET A 109 -12.66 3.60 4.28
N VAL A 110 -11.52 4.25 4.15
CA VAL A 110 -10.76 4.89 5.24
C VAL A 110 -10.20 6.21 4.72
N PRO A 111 -10.37 7.33 5.42
CA PRO A 111 -9.73 8.58 5.04
C PRO A 111 -8.21 8.48 5.15
N ASN A 112 -7.52 9.21 4.29
CA ASN A 112 -6.07 9.29 4.33
C ASN A 112 -5.64 10.10 5.54
N GLU A 113 -4.76 9.51 6.35
CA GLU A 113 -4.20 10.15 7.54
C GLU A 113 -2.67 10.20 7.42
N ASP A 114 -2.08 11.16 8.08
CA ASP A 114 -0.63 11.27 8.18
C ASP A 114 -0.08 10.23 9.18
N THR A 115 0.46 9.13 8.66
CA THR A 115 1.05 8.05 9.47
C THR A 115 2.47 8.35 9.95
N GLY A 116 3.04 9.49 9.59
CA GLY A 116 4.42 9.84 9.90
C GLY A 116 5.45 8.94 9.21
N THR A 117 5.07 8.29 8.11
CA THR A 117 5.95 7.41 7.34
C THR A 117 5.74 7.67 5.84
N VAL A 118 6.84 7.75 5.09
CA VAL A 118 6.85 7.91 3.64
C VAL A 118 7.78 6.85 3.05
N PHE A 119 7.38 6.25 1.95
CA PHE A 119 8.21 5.34 1.17
C PHE A 119 8.67 6.02 -0.11
N ALA A 120 9.93 5.77 -0.48
CA ALA A 120 10.45 6.12 -1.78
C ALA A 120 10.86 4.83 -2.50
N ALA A 121 10.16 4.49 -3.57
CA ALA A 121 10.52 3.40 -4.46
C ALA A 121 11.33 3.95 -5.63
N VAL A 122 12.50 3.39 -5.85
CA VAL A 122 13.45 3.80 -6.88
C VAL A 122 13.56 2.69 -7.91
N ASN A 123 13.20 2.98 -9.14
CA ASN A 123 13.27 2.06 -10.27
C ASN A 123 14.14 2.70 -11.35
N LEU A 124 15.37 2.23 -11.50
CA LEU A 124 16.30 2.70 -12.52
C LEU A 124 16.07 1.95 -13.84
N THR A 125 16.73 2.41 -14.90
CA THR A 125 16.66 1.73 -16.20
C THR A 125 17.09 0.28 -16.09
N PRO A 126 16.39 -0.65 -16.78
CA PRO A 126 16.75 -2.06 -16.79
C PRO A 126 18.22 -2.29 -17.16
N GLY A 127 18.89 -3.19 -16.43
CA GLY A 127 20.32 -3.45 -16.62
C GLY A 127 21.26 -2.52 -15.86
N THR A 128 20.75 -1.60 -15.05
CA THR A 128 21.59 -0.78 -14.15
C THR A 128 22.30 -1.67 -13.14
N SER A 129 23.62 -1.45 -12.95
CA SER A 129 24.41 -2.21 -11.97
C SER A 129 24.04 -1.81 -10.54
N LYS A 130 24.34 -2.69 -9.59
CA LYS A 130 24.10 -2.44 -8.16
C LYS A 130 24.84 -1.18 -7.66
N GLU A 131 26.09 -0.99 -8.08
CA GLU A 131 26.94 0.13 -7.67
C GLU A 131 26.34 1.46 -8.13
N ARG A 132 25.78 1.51 -9.35
CA ARG A 132 25.09 2.70 -9.86
C ARG A 132 23.80 2.96 -9.10
N THR A 133 23.03 1.92 -8.79
CA THR A 133 21.83 2.03 -7.98
C THR A 133 22.17 2.52 -6.57
N GLU A 134 23.24 2.02 -5.98
CA GLU A 134 23.71 2.44 -4.66
C GLU A 134 24.13 3.92 -4.66
N ALA A 135 24.84 4.37 -5.69
CA ALA A 135 25.20 5.79 -5.83
C ALA A 135 23.96 6.71 -5.91
N VAL A 136 22.94 6.30 -6.65
CA VAL A 136 21.67 7.04 -6.72
C VAL A 136 20.95 7.01 -5.36
N MET A 137 20.93 5.85 -4.69
CA MET A 137 20.32 5.72 -3.37
C MET A 137 21.01 6.61 -2.33
N GLN A 138 22.35 6.76 -2.37
CA GLN A 138 23.11 7.68 -1.51
C GLN A 138 22.74 9.14 -1.76
N GLN A 139 22.55 9.53 -3.02
CA GLN A 139 22.09 10.88 -3.36
C GLN A 139 20.68 11.15 -2.81
N ILE A 140 19.76 10.20 -2.97
CA ILE A 140 18.39 10.30 -2.43
C ILE A 140 18.45 10.34 -0.89
N ASP A 141 19.28 9.50 -0.27
CA ASP A 141 19.46 9.47 1.19
C ASP A 141 19.94 10.83 1.72
N SER A 142 20.89 11.46 1.04
CA SER A 142 21.41 12.78 1.40
C SER A 142 20.32 13.85 1.28
N LEU A 143 19.51 13.78 0.24
CA LEU A 143 18.39 14.70 0.00
C LEU A 143 17.30 14.55 1.06
N VAL A 144 16.94 13.30 1.40
CA VAL A 144 15.99 12.99 2.48
C VAL A 144 16.52 13.45 3.84
N ALA A 145 17.83 13.30 4.09
CA ALA A 145 18.48 13.75 5.33
C ALA A 145 18.38 15.27 5.54
N ALA A 146 18.38 16.03 4.47
CA ALA A 146 18.31 17.48 4.52
C ALA A 146 16.89 18.00 4.86
N ASN A 147 15.85 17.17 4.78
CA ASN A 147 14.48 17.57 5.07
C ASN A 147 14.24 17.66 6.59
N PRO A 148 13.81 18.82 7.12
CA PRO A 148 13.65 19.05 8.56
C PRO A 148 12.56 18.21 9.22
N ALA A 149 11.58 17.71 8.46
CA ALA A 149 10.51 16.86 8.96
C ALA A 149 10.95 15.41 9.20
N VAL A 150 12.14 15.00 8.68
CA VAL A 150 12.62 13.62 8.77
C VAL A 150 13.29 13.36 10.12
N LYS A 151 12.89 12.27 10.78
CA LYS A 151 13.49 11.75 12.03
C LYS A 151 14.55 10.69 11.76
N SER A 152 14.22 9.73 10.93
CA SER A 152 15.13 8.64 10.56
C SER A 152 14.78 8.10 9.16
N ARG A 153 15.74 7.43 8.56
CA ARG A 153 15.60 6.85 7.23
C ARG A 153 16.34 5.52 7.14
N THR A 154 15.86 4.65 6.30
CA THR A 154 16.48 3.35 5.99
C THR A 154 16.49 3.15 4.50
N SER A 155 17.68 3.04 3.91
CA SER A 155 17.85 2.81 2.47
C SER A 155 18.16 1.34 2.21
N ILE A 156 17.51 0.76 1.23
CA ILE A 156 17.65 -0.63 0.78
C ILE A 156 17.97 -0.61 -0.71
N THR A 157 19.10 -1.19 -1.10
CA THR A 157 19.48 -1.35 -2.51
C THR A 157 19.21 -2.77 -2.95
N GLY A 158 18.65 -2.95 -4.16
CA GLY A 158 18.33 -4.25 -4.73
C GLY A 158 16.91 -4.74 -4.45
N TYR A 159 16.05 -3.92 -3.85
CA TYR A 159 14.66 -4.24 -3.57
C TYR A 159 13.76 -3.01 -3.63
N SER A 160 12.55 -3.18 -4.16
CA SER A 160 11.48 -2.19 -4.14
C SER A 160 10.12 -2.89 -3.95
N PHE A 161 9.21 -2.31 -3.17
CA PHE A 161 7.85 -2.85 -3.02
C PHE A 161 7.07 -2.95 -4.32
N MET A 162 7.38 -2.08 -5.27
CA MET A 162 6.70 -2.03 -6.56
C MET A 162 7.42 -2.84 -7.64
N GLY A 163 8.76 -2.78 -7.67
CA GLY A 163 9.57 -3.44 -8.70
C GLY A 163 10.00 -4.86 -8.35
N GLY A 164 9.95 -5.25 -7.07
CA GLY A 164 10.46 -6.55 -6.62
C GLY A 164 11.95 -6.53 -6.30
N GLN A 165 12.65 -7.63 -6.58
CA GLN A 165 14.09 -7.79 -6.37
C GLN A 165 14.86 -7.62 -7.68
N GLY A 166 15.97 -6.87 -7.65
CA GLY A 166 16.84 -6.69 -8.81
C GLY A 166 17.83 -5.55 -8.59
N ASN A 167 18.93 -5.57 -9.33
CA ASN A 167 20.01 -4.59 -9.17
C ASN A 167 19.59 -3.14 -9.48
N SER A 168 18.57 -2.96 -10.33
CA SER A 168 18.06 -1.65 -10.73
C SER A 168 17.00 -1.08 -9.77
N TYR A 169 16.71 -1.77 -8.67
CA TYR A 169 15.70 -1.35 -7.71
C TYR A 169 16.31 -0.87 -6.40
N GLY A 170 15.70 0.15 -5.83
CA GLY A 170 16.01 0.67 -4.51
C GLY A 170 14.77 1.12 -3.78
N MET A 171 14.88 1.23 -2.47
CA MET A 171 13.80 1.68 -1.61
C MET A 171 14.35 2.47 -0.43
N CYS A 172 13.68 3.56 -0.07
CA CYS A 172 13.96 4.28 1.15
C CYS A 172 12.69 4.34 2.01
N ILE A 173 12.81 3.95 3.27
CA ILE A 173 11.76 4.07 4.29
C ILE A 173 12.10 5.30 5.11
N ILE A 174 11.23 6.31 5.06
CA ILE A 174 11.42 7.61 5.69
C ILE A 174 10.46 7.72 6.85
N LYS A 175 10.99 7.85 8.06
CA LYS A 175 10.20 8.10 9.26
C LYS A 175 10.24 9.59 9.58
N LEU A 176 9.09 10.23 9.66
CA LEU A 176 8.96 11.62 10.02
C LEU A 176 8.99 11.79 11.55
N LYS A 177 9.26 13.01 12.00
CA LYS A 177 9.16 13.42 13.42
C LYS A 177 7.72 13.27 13.91
N ASP A 178 7.54 13.31 15.22
CA ASP A 178 6.22 13.26 15.82
C ASP A 178 5.38 14.50 15.43
N TRP A 179 4.06 14.35 15.35
CA TRP A 179 3.16 15.45 14.91
C TRP A 179 3.34 16.72 15.72
N SER A 180 3.68 16.62 17.01
CA SER A 180 3.95 17.78 17.88
C SER A 180 5.18 18.58 17.46
N GLU A 181 6.15 17.94 16.78
CA GLU A 181 7.41 18.56 16.32
C GLU A 181 7.34 19.07 14.89
N ARG A 182 6.25 18.79 14.15
CA ARG A 182 6.06 19.15 12.74
C ARG A 182 4.71 19.81 12.46
N GLN A 183 4.32 20.75 13.30
CA GLN A 183 3.08 21.52 13.15
C GLN A 183 3.18 22.71 12.16
N GLY A 184 4.36 22.94 11.56
CA GLY A 184 4.58 24.00 10.57
C GLY A 184 4.04 23.66 9.18
N GLU A 185 3.81 24.69 8.37
CA GLU A 185 3.50 24.54 6.96
C GLU A 185 4.63 23.76 6.23
N GLY A 186 4.27 22.87 5.32
CA GLY A 186 5.23 22.07 4.56
C GLY A 186 5.80 20.84 5.28
N MET A 187 5.28 20.51 6.48
CA MET A 187 5.78 19.40 7.30
C MET A 187 4.85 18.19 7.38
N SER A 188 3.68 18.23 6.73
CA SER A 188 2.81 17.04 6.64
C SER A 188 3.45 15.94 5.77
N SER A 189 3.00 14.71 5.89
CA SER A 189 3.48 13.63 5.03
C SER A 189 3.26 13.93 3.56
N ASP A 190 2.15 14.54 3.19
CA ASP A 190 1.83 14.90 1.81
C ASP A 190 2.73 16.03 1.29
N ASP A 191 3.03 17.04 2.11
CA ASP A 191 3.98 18.09 1.76
C ASP A 191 5.39 17.54 1.54
N VAL A 192 5.84 16.65 2.42
CA VAL A 192 7.14 15.98 2.29
C VAL A 192 7.20 15.14 1.03
N VAL A 193 6.15 14.38 0.71
CA VAL A 193 6.03 13.62 -0.54
C VAL A 193 6.10 14.56 -1.74
N GLY A 194 5.38 15.67 -1.73
CA GLY A 194 5.39 16.66 -2.81
C GLY A 194 6.76 17.29 -3.02
N ALA A 195 7.39 17.79 -1.96
CA ALA A 195 8.70 18.43 -1.99
C ALA A 195 9.80 17.46 -2.47
N LEU A 196 9.87 16.27 -1.89
CA LEU A 196 10.86 15.27 -2.26
C LEU A 196 10.62 14.72 -3.69
N THR A 197 9.37 14.63 -4.15
CA THR A 197 9.07 14.25 -5.54
C THR A 197 9.63 15.24 -6.54
N MET A 198 9.48 16.54 -6.28
CA MET A 198 10.05 17.59 -7.16
C MET A 198 11.58 17.51 -7.18
N GLN A 199 12.21 17.36 -6.02
CA GLN A 199 13.65 17.33 -5.88
C GLN A 199 14.26 16.07 -6.52
N THR A 200 13.67 14.90 -6.30
CA THR A 200 14.15 13.63 -6.87
C THR A 200 14.01 13.58 -8.39
N ARG A 201 12.97 14.20 -8.98
CA ARG A 201 12.83 14.32 -10.45
C ARG A 201 13.97 15.12 -11.09
N GLN A 202 14.53 16.10 -10.39
CA GLN A 202 15.68 16.87 -10.89
C GLN A 202 17.00 16.09 -10.75
N LEU A 203 17.09 15.25 -9.71
CA LEU A 203 18.31 14.53 -9.36
C LEU A 203 18.46 13.23 -10.16
N VAL A 204 17.39 12.45 -10.28
CA VAL A 204 17.41 11.13 -10.92
C VAL A 204 16.82 11.22 -12.32
N LYS A 205 17.69 11.23 -13.32
CA LYS A 205 17.30 11.32 -14.75
C LYS A 205 17.17 9.96 -15.41
N ASP A 206 17.87 8.96 -14.91
CA ASP A 206 17.98 7.62 -15.51
C ASP A 206 16.99 6.60 -14.89
N GLY A 207 15.92 7.10 -14.26
CA GLY A 207 14.95 6.23 -13.60
C GLY A 207 13.76 7.00 -13.03
N GLN A 208 12.92 6.28 -12.34
CA GLN A 208 11.74 6.83 -11.68
C GLN A 208 11.88 6.69 -10.16
N VAL A 209 11.64 7.78 -9.46
CA VAL A 209 11.51 7.80 -8.00
C VAL A 209 10.06 8.12 -7.66
N MET A 210 9.42 7.22 -6.96
CA MET A 210 8.04 7.35 -6.53
C MET A 210 8.00 7.47 -5.01
N LEU A 211 7.46 8.59 -4.54
CA LEU A 211 7.24 8.79 -3.11
C LEU A 211 5.74 8.64 -2.81
N PHE A 212 5.43 7.90 -1.77
CA PHE A 212 4.05 7.64 -1.37
C PHE A 212 3.96 7.31 0.13
N ALA A 213 2.80 7.56 0.72
CA ALA A 213 2.49 7.09 2.07
C ALA A 213 2.10 5.60 2.05
N PRO A 214 2.37 4.85 3.15
CA PRO A 214 1.90 3.47 3.28
C PRO A 214 0.37 3.41 3.26
N PRO A 215 -0.21 2.27 2.89
CA PRO A 215 -1.66 2.11 2.93
C PRO A 215 -2.18 2.21 4.36
N MET A 216 -3.36 2.81 4.55
CA MET A 216 -3.98 2.97 5.87
C MET A 216 -4.32 1.62 6.53
N ILE A 217 -4.58 0.61 5.72
CA ILE A 217 -4.82 -0.76 6.18
C ILE A 217 -3.65 -1.63 5.73
N THR A 218 -2.85 -2.08 6.67
CA THR A 218 -1.70 -2.94 6.41
C THR A 218 -2.14 -4.23 5.71
N GLY A 219 -1.46 -4.58 4.61
CA GLY A 219 -1.77 -5.77 3.80
C GLY A 219 -2.74 -5.53 2.64
N TYR A 220 -3.29 -4.34 2.51
CA TYR A 220 -4.14 -3.96 1.38
C TYR A 220 -3.43 -2.93 0.49
N GLY A 221 -2.70 -3.42 -0.51
CA GLY A 221 -1.93 -2.60 -1.44
C GLY A 221 -0.53 -2.22 -0.95
N ALA A 222 0.24 -1.62 -1.85
CA ALA A 222 1.59 -1.13 -1.57
C ALA A 222 1.61 0.35 -1.17
N SER A 223 0.62 1.13 -1.59
CA SER A 223 0.55 2.57 -1.38
C SER A 223 -0.85 3.00 -0.94
N ASN A 224 -0.92 4.22 -0.46
CA ASN A 224 -2.17 4.88 -0.07
C ASN A 224 -2.92 5.45 -1.30
N GLY A 225 -3.25 4.61 -2.25
CA GLY A 225 -3.94 4.97 -3.47
C GLY A 225 -4.88 3.86 -3.93
N PHE A 226 -4.99 3.69 -5.22
CA PHE A 226 -5.69 2.55 -5.80
C PHE A 226 -4.70 1.57 -6.43
N GLU A 227 -5.09 0.31 -6.44
CA GLU A 227 -4.34 -0.77 -7.06
C GLU A 227 -5.32 -1.75 -7.71
N PHE A 228 -5.04 -2.14 -8.93
CA PHE A 228 -5.82 -3.16 -9.63
C PHE A 228 -4.95 -3.99 -10.56
N ASN A 229 -5.45 -5.16 -10.95
CA ASN A 229 -4.80 -6.06 -11.87
C ASN A 229 -5.51 -6.00 -13.23
N LEU A 230 -4.81 -5.49 -14.24
CA LEU A 230 -5.23 -5.60 -15.63
C LEU A 230 -4.89 -7.01 -16.10
N GLN A 231 -5.87 -7.78 -16.58
CA GLN A 231 -5.71 -9.19 -16.95
C GLN A 231 -5.85 -9.38 -18.47
N ASP A 232 -4.94 -10.15 -19.05
CA ASP A 232 -5.13 -10.68 -20.40
C ASP A 232 -5.87 -12.03 -20.34
N LYS A 233 -7.14 -12.00 -20.73
CA LYS A 233 -7.99 -13.21 -20.83
C LYS A 233 -7.90 -13.88 -22.20
N THR A 234 -7.23 -13.26 -23.16
CA THR A 234 -7.10 -13.79 -24.52
C THR A 234 -5.95 -14.77 -24.67
N GLY A 235 -4.96 -14.72 -23.77
CA GLY A 235 -3.74 -15.51 -23.82
C GLY A 235 -2.82 -15.09 -24.99
N GLY A 236 -2.93 -13.83 -25.40
CA GLY A 236 -2.21 -13.26 -26.51
C GLY A 236 -0.75 -12.93 -26.23
N ASP A 237 -0.17 -12.14 -27.14
CA ASP A 237 1.20 -11.66 -27.03
C ASP A 237 1.35 -10.61 -25.94
N LEU A 238 2.44 -10.71 -25.17
CA LEU A 238 2.75 -9.79 -24.06
C LEU A 238 2.99 -8.35 -24.54
N ASP A 239 3.60 -8.18 -25.71
CA ASP A 239 3.88 -6.85 -26.28
C ASP A 239 2.57 -6.15 -26.61
N ARG A 240 1.63 -6.85 -27.24
CA ARG A 240 0.28 -6.33 -27.52
C ARG A 240 -0.48 -6.00 -26.23
N PHE A 241 -0.39 -6.86 -25.23
CA PHE A 241 -1.00 -6.61 -23.92
C PHE A 241 -0.42 -5.36 -23.26
N PHE A 242 0.89 -5.16 -23.35
CA PHE A 242 1.55 -3.97 -22.85
C PHE A 242 1.13 -2.70 -23.61
N GLU A 243 1.01 -2.76 -24.94
CA GLU A 243 0.51 -1.63 -25.74
C GLU A 243 -0.91 -1.21 -25.32
N VAL A 244 -1.82 -2.17 -25.17
CA VAL A 244 -3.19 -1.91 -24.68
C VAL A 244 -3.16 -1.31 -23.27
N ALA A 245 -2.32 -1.84 -22.38
CA ALA A 245 -2.15 -1.31 -21.04
C ALA A 245 -1.64 0.14 -21.06
N GLN A 246 -0.67 0.47 -21.92
CA GLN A 246 -0.14 1.83 -22.04
C GLN A 246 -1.18 2.82 -22.61
N GLN A 247 -1.97 2.39 -23.57
CA GLN A 247 -3.08 3.22 -24.11
C GLN A 247 -4.12 3.47 -23.01
N PHE A 248 -4.52 2.44 -22.28
CA PHE A 248 -5.44 2.55 -21.16
C PHE A 248 -4.92 3.50 -20.07
N LEU A 249 -3.65 3.33 -19.67
CA LEU A 249 -3.01 4.22 -18.69
C LEU A 249 -2.88 5.65 -19.21
N GLY A 250 -2.63 5.84 -20.51
CA GLY A 250 -2.59 7.15 -21.15
C GLY A 250 -3.91 7.91 -21.02
N VAL A 251 -5.04 7.23 -21.29
CA VAL A 251 -6.38 7.82 -21.13
C VAL A 251 -6.71 8.05 -19.65
N LEU A 252 -6.37 7.08 -18.79
CA LEU A 252 -6.63 7.18 -17.36
C LEU A 252 -5.89 8.37 -16.73
N ASN A 253 -4.65 8.63 -17.12
CA ASN A 253 -3.86 9.76 -16.66
C ASN A 253 -4.36 11.14 -17.13
N GLN A 254 -5.27 11.18 -18.12
CA GLN A 254 -5.92 12.41 -18.57
C GLN A 254 -7.20 12.74 -17.78
N ARG A 255 -7.68 11.79 -16.97
CA ARG A 255 -8.89 11.99 -16.16
C ARG A 255 -8.66 13.02 -15.06
N PRO A 256 -9.63 13.93 -14.81
CA PRO A 256 -9.54 14.94 -13.77
C PRO A 256 -9.46 14.34 -12.35
N GLU A 257 -9.99 13.13 -12.14
CA GLU A 257 -9.99 12.43 -10.85
C GLU A 257 -8.64 11.79 -10.52
N ILE A 258 -7.80 11.53 -11.51
CA ILE A 258 -6.56 10.76 -11.35
C ILE A 258 -5.35 11.70 -11.34
N MET A 259 -4.48 11.54 -10.34
CA MET A 259 -3.20 12.24 -10.26
C MET A 259 -2.14 11.55 -11.12
N TYR A 260 -2.04 10.24 -10.98
CA TYR A 260 -1.24 9.35 -11.83
C TYR A 260 -1.72 7.91 -11.72
N ALA A 261 -1.52 7.15 -12.80
CA ALA A 261 -1.67 5.70 -12.85
C ALA A 261 -0.51 5.12 -13.66
N MET A 262 0.10 4.03 -13.18
CA MET A 262 1.28 3.45 -13.80
C MET A 262 1.40 1.96 -13.51
N THR A 263 2.19 1.29 -14.34
CA THR A 263 2.63 -0.09 -14.11
C THR A 263 4.15 -0.14 -14.09
N THR A 264 4.70 -1.06 -13.30
CA THR A 264 6.14 -1.37 -13.28
C THR A 264 6.53 -2.45 -14.28
N PHE A 265 5.55 -3.03 -14.96
CA PHE A 265 5.82 -4.04 -15.99
C PHE A 265 6.59 -3.42 -17.16
N ASN A 266 7.68 -4.09 -17.56
CA ASN A 266 8.49 -3.69 -18.70
C ASN A 266 8.81 -4.93 -19.55
N PRO A 267 8.31 -5.02 -20.80
CA PRO A 267 8.59 -6.13 -21.68
C PRO A 267 9.99 -6.06 -22.30
N ASN A 268 10.66 -4.90 -22.21
CA ASN A 268 11.93 -4.62 -22.88
C ASN A 268 13.14 -4.71 -21.93
N PHE A 269 13.11 -5.62 -20.97
CA PHE A 269 14.26 -5.85 -20.11
C PHE A 269 15.37 -6.58 -20.89
N PRO A 270 16.61 -6.05 -20.93
CA PRO A 270 17.70 -6.68 -21.68
C PRO A 270 18.14 -7.98 -21.01
N GLN A 271 18.17 -9.05 -21.78
CA GLN A 271 18.51 -10.40 -21.33
C GLN A 271 19.47 -11.06 -22.33
N TYR A 272 20.15 -12.09 -21.88
CA TYR A 272 20.91 -12.98 -22.75
C TYR A 272 20.26 -14.37 -22.79
N MET A 273 19.86 -14.79 -23.99
CA MET A 273 19.45 -16.17 -24.23
C MET A 273 20.69 -17.03 -24.34
N VAL A 274 20.71 -18.09 -23.55
CA VAL A 274 21.77 -19.11 -23.60
C VAL A 274 21.31 -20.22 -24.54
N ASP A 275 21.87 -20.27 -25.74
CA ASP A 275 21.59 -21.32 -26.72
C ASP A 275 22.65 -22.42 -26.57
N ILE A 276 22.26 -23.59 -26.04
CA ILE A 276 23.16 -24.73 -25.79
C ILE A 276 23.04 -25.73 -26.93
N ASP A 277 24.20 -26.12 -27.52
CA ASP A 277 24.29 -27.19 -28.48
C ASP A 277 24.33 -28.56 -27.76
N ALA A 278 23.13 -29.11 -27.53
CA ALA A 278 22.99 -30.40 -26.84
C ALA A 278 23.69 -31.57 -27.56
N ALA A 279 23.83 -31.49 -28.90
CA ALA A 279 24.52 -32.54 -29.68
C ALA A 279 26.03 -32.53 -29.41
N LYS A 280 26.65 -31.33 -29.44
CA LYS A 280 28.07 -31.19 -29.08
C LYS A 280 28.34 -31.53 -27.62
N CYS A 281 27.45 -31.13 -26.69
CA CYS A 281 27.58 -31.55 -25.29
C CYS A 281 27.64 -33.09 -25.18
N LYS A 282 26.69 -33.79 -25.81
CA LYS A 282 26.61 -35.23 -25.75
C LYS A 282 27.83 -35.90 -26.38
N GLN A 283 28.35 -35.41 -27.52
CA GLN A 283 29.55 -35.91 -28.17
C GLN A 283 30.79 -35.78 -27.26
N ALA A 284 30.85 -34.69 -26.47
CA ALA A 284 31.92 -34.47 -25.51
C ALA A 284 31.68 -35.16 -24.15
N GLY A 285 30.62 -35.96 -24.00
CA GLY A 285 30.29 -36.63 -22.73
C GLY A 285 29.72 -35.71 -21.66
N LEU A 286 29.27 -34.50 -22.04
CA LEU A 286 28.65 -33.50 -21.16
C LEU A 286 27.14 -33.53 -21.30
N SER A 287 26.45 -33.04 -20.28
CA SER A 287 25.03 -32.72 -20.35
C SER A 287 24.80 -31.19 -20.45
N PRO A 288 23.68 -30.73 -21.01
CA PRO A 288 23.30 -29.33 -20.93
C PRO A 288 23.24 -28.78 -19.48
N SER A 289 22.93 -29.63 -18.51
CA SER A 289 22.91 -29.30 -17.09
C SER A 289 24.30 -28.92 -16.56
N ASP A 290 25.37 -29.56 -17.07
CA ASP A 290 26.76 -29.27 -16.65
C ASP A 290 27.14 -27.83 -17.08
N ILE A 291 26.73 -27.44 -18.31
CA ILE A 291 26.92 -26.10 -18.84
C ILE A 291 26.17 -25.07 -17.97
N LEU A 292 24.89 -25.32 -17.67
CA LEU A 292 24.06 -24.43 -16.87
C LEU A 292 24.56 -24.30 -15.42
N THR A 293 25.01 -25.41 -14.80
CA THR A 293 25.56 -25.40 -13.44
C THR A 293 26.88 -24.61 -13.40
N THR A 294 27.71 -24.73 -14.43
CA THR A 294 28.94 -23.94 -14.55
C THR A 294 28.61 -22.45 -14.65
N LEU A 295 27.68 -22.07 -15.55
CA LEU A 295 27.22 -20.68 -15.67
C LEU A 295 26.61 -20.15 -14.38
N GLN A 296 25.82 -20.96 -13.67
CA GLN A 296 25.27 -20.60 -12.39
C GLN A 296 26.38 -20.30 -11.37
N GLY A 297 27.42 -21.12 -11.29
CA GLY A 297 28.53 -20.89 -10.38
C GLY A 297 29.29 -19.60 -10.69
N TYR A 298 29.47 -19.28 -11.97
CA TYR A 298 30.18 -18.05 -12.37
C TYR A 298 29.33 -16.79 -12.24
N PHE A 299 28.11 -16.77 -12.77
CA PHE A 299 27.29 -15.57 -12.90
C PHE A 299 26.20 -15.46 -11.84
N GLY A 300 25.45 -16.52 -11.57
CA GLY A 300 24.31 -16.52 -10.67
C GLY A 300 24.66 -16.71 -9.19
N GLY A 301 25.80 -17.31 -8.91
CA GLY A 301 26.17 -17.79 -7.59
C GLY A 301 25.56 -19.15 -7.25
N LEU A 302 26.40 -20.06 -6.78
CA LEU A 302 26.03 -21.39 -6.30
C LEU A 302 25.90 -21.38 -4.79
N TYR A 303 24.73 -21.73 -4.29
CA TYR A 303 24.52 -21.94 -2.87
C TYR A 303 25.19 -23.28 -2.46
N ALA A 304 26.25 -23.17 -1.63
CA ALA A 304 27.05 -24.33 -1.24
C ALA A 304 26.63 -24.90 0.11
N SER A 305 26.47 -24.06 1.12
CA SER A 305 26.10 -24.49 2.48
C SER A 305 25.65 -23.32 3.36
N ASN A 306 25.37 -23.62 4.62
CA ASN A 306 25.15 -22.64 5.67
C ASN A 306 26.16 -22.82 6.81
N PHE A 307 26.44 -21.73 7.53
CA PHE A 307 27.09 -21.80 8.83
C PHE A 307 26.40 -20.89 9.83
N ASN A 308 26.47 -21.28 11.11
CA ASN A 308 25.93 -20.50 12.22
C ASN A 308 27.06 -19.71 12.88
N ARG A 309 26.88 -18.40 13.03
CA ARG A 309 27.79 -17.53 13.76
C ARG A 309 27.01 -16.40 14.43
N PHE A 310 27.38 -16.06 15.67
CA PHE A 310 26.70 -15.01 16.45
C PHE A 310 25.16 -15.19 16.56
N GLY A 311 24.70 -16.43 16.66
CA GLY A 311 23.25 -16.73 16.73
C GLY A 311 22.46 -16.50 15.44
N LYS A 312 23.15 -16.30 14.31
CA LYS A 312 22.54 -16.10 12.99
C LYS A 312 23.02 -17.16 12.01
N LEU A 313 22.13 -17.52 11.08
CA LEU A 313 22.43 -18.41 9.96
C LEU A 313 22.97 -17.59 8.79
N TYR A 314 24.16 -17.91 8.31
CA TYR A 314 24.79 -17.30 7.13
C TYR A 314 24.83 -18.29 5.99
N ARG A 315 24.49 -17.83 4.78
CA ARG A 315 24.60 -18.62 3.56
C ARG A 315 26.00 -18.50 2.97
N VAL A 316 26.56 -19.62 2.54
CA VAL A 316 27.79 -19.67 1.76
C VAL A 316 27.43 -19.71 0.29
N MET A 317 27.78 -18.66 -0.42
CA MET A 317 27.58 -18.56 -1.87
C MET A 317 28.93 -18.58 -2.57
N ILE A 318 29.07 -19.42 -3.63
CA ILE A 318 30.26 -19.50 -4.47
C ILE A 318 29.91 -18.78 -5.77
N GLN A 319 30.73 -17.79 -6.13
CA GLN A 319 30.57 -17.02 -7.36
C GLN A 319 31.95 -16.59 -7.86
N ALA A 320 32.11 -16.42 -9.18
CA ALA A 320 33.33 -15.89 -9.72
C ALA A 320 33.54 -14.43 -9.31
N ASP A 321 34.82 -14.03 -9.24
CA ASP A 321 35.16 -12.63 -9.01
C ASP A 321 34.54 -11.71 -10.05
N PRO A 322 34.21 -10.45 -9.70
CA PRO A 322 33.58 -9.52 -10.63
C PRO A 322 34.36 -9.36 -11.95
N GLU A 323 35.69 -9.35 -11.92
CA GLU A 323 36.54 -9.24 -13.10
C GLU A 323 36.37 -10.39 -14.09
N ALA A 324 36.10 -11.59 -13.57
CA ALA A 324 35.88 -12.79 -14.39
C ALA A 324 34.47 -12.93 -14.99
N ARG A 325 33.55 -11.96 -14.71
CA ARG A 325 32.16 -11.98 -15.18
C ARG A 325 31.61 -10.60 -15.58
N ILE A 326 32.51 -9.69 -15.97
CA ILE A 326 32.15 -8.30 -16.23
C ILE A 326 31.44 -8.11 -17.59
N SER A 327 31.72 -9.00 -18.55
CA SER A 327 31.20 -8.90 -19.91
C SER A 327 30.92 -10.27 -20.53
N PRO A 328 30.17 -10.35 -21.64
CA PRO A 328 29.95 -11.60 -22.37
C PRO A 328 31.25 -12.29 -22.83
N GLU A 329 32.30 -11.51 -23.10
CA GLU A 329 33.62 -12.01 -23.52
C GLU A 329 34.30 -12.79 -22.39
N SER A 330 33.96 -12.56 -21.14
CA SER A 330 34.44 -13.34 -19.99
C SER A 330 34.14 -14.83 -20.12
N LEU A 331 33.13 -15.23 -20.91
CA LEU A 331 32.82 -16.64 -21.20
C LEU A 331 33.96 -17.38 -21.85
N ASN A 332 34.82 -16.71 -22.59
CA ASN A 332 35.98 -17.34 -23.25
C ASN A 332 36.98 -17.94 -22.25
N GLY A 333 37.01 -17.41 -21.04
CA GLY A 333 37.88 -17.91 -19.97
C GLY A 333 37.23 -19.01 -19.11
N ILE A 334 35.96 -19.34 -19.35
CA ILE A 334 35.24 -20.33 -18.52
C ILE A 334 35.42 -21.72 -19.15
N MET A 335 35.87 -22.64 -18.31
CA MET A 335 36.07 -24.03 -18.69
C MET A 335 35.00 -24.93 -18.05
N VAL A 336 34.53 -25.92 -18.81
CA VAL A 336 33.64 -26.97 -18.35
C VAL A 336 34.43 -28.27 -18.26
N ARG A 337 34.20 -29.03 -17.19
CA ARG A 337 34.89 -30.27 -16.92
C ARG A 337 34.12 -31.48 -17.43
N ASN A 338 34.80 -32.35 -18.21
CA ASN A 338 34.35 -33.70 -18.52
C ASN A 338 35.33 -34.71 -17.94
N GLY A 339 35.03 -35.33 -16.82
CA GLY A 339 35.96 -36.24 -16.14
C GLY A 339 37.28 -35.53 -15.78
N THR A 340 38.36 -35.87 -16.48
CA THR A 340 39.68 -35.27 -16.31
C THR A 340 40.01 -34.17 -17.30
N GLU A 341 39.20 -34.00 -18.33
CA GLU A 341 39.44 -33.03 -19.40
C GLU A 341 38.64 -31.73 -19.16
N MET A 342 39.18 -30.63 -19.66
CA MET A 342 38.56 -29.31 -19.59
C MET A 342 38.41 -28.73 -21.00
N ALA A 343 37.25 -28.15 -21.30
CA ALA A 343 36.99 -27.49 -22.57
C ALA A 343 36.34 -26.13 -22.37
N PRO A 344 36.61 -25.12 -23.23
CA PRO A 344 35.95 -23.83 -23.16
C PRO A 344 34.44 -23.97 -23.32
N ILE A 345 33.66 -23.30 -22.43
CA ILE A 345 32.21 -23.34 -22.45
C ILE A 345 31.61 -22.82 -23.76
N THR A 346 32.30 -21.90 -24.43
CA THR A 346 31.90 -21.31 -25.70
C THR A 346 31.88 -22.30 -26.88
N GLN A 347 32.45 -23.51 -26.73
CA GLN A 347 32.30 -24.58 -27.71
C GLN A 347 30.91 -25.21 -27.69
N PHE A 348 30.21 -25.13 -26.56
CA PHE A 348 28.96 -25.83 -26.29
C PHE A 348 27.75 -24.92 -26.26
N MET A 349 27.97 -23.60 -26.19
CA MET A 349 26.90 -22.62 -26.13
C MET A 349 27.25 -21.31 -26.82
N SER A 350 26.22 -20.55 -27.14
CA SER A 350 26.32 -19.16 -27.60
C SER A 350 25.36 -18.27 -26.83
N LEU A 351 25.69 -16.99 -26.74
CA LEU A 351 24.81 -15.96 -26.17
C LEU A 351 24.17 -15.12 -27.26
N ARG A 352 22.87 -14.95 -27.18
CA ARG A 352 22.12 -14.05 -28.04
C ARG A 352 21.41 -12.99 -27.19
N LYS A 353 21.67 -11.72 -27.43
CA LYS A 353 20.96 -10.62 -26.75
C LYS A 353 19.50 -10.59 -27.19
N ILE A 354 18.61 -10.63 -26.22
CA ILE A 354 17.17 -10.53 -26.42
C ILE A 354 16.58 -9.48 -25.48
N TYR A 355 15.35 -9.11 -25.74
CA TYR A 355 14.55 -8.31 -24.83
C TYR A 355 13.33 -9.13 -24.44
N GLY A 356 12.95 -9.04 -23.19
CA GLY A 356 11.80 -9.77 -22.65
C GLY A 356 11.38 -9.19 -21.30
N PRO A 357 10.28 -9.63 -20.73
CA PRO A 357 9.84 -9.18 -19.42
C PRO A 357 10.79 -9.68 -18.32
N ASP A 358 11.07 -8.85 -17.32
CA ASP A 358 11.81 -9.22 -16.11
C ASP A 358 11.04 -10.27 -15.29
N ASN A 359 9.73 -10.05 -15.17
CA ASN A 359 8.83 -10.99 -14.52
C ASN A 359 7.46 -11.01 -15.23
N ILE A 360 6.76 -12.12 -15.12
CA ILE A 360 5.40 -12.31 -15.60
C ILE A 360 4.53 -12.66 -14.40
N ASN A 361 3.65 -11.73 -14.02
CA ASN A 361 2.68 -11.95 -12.97
C ASN A 361 1.40 -12.59 -13.52
N ARG A 362 0.79 -13.45 -12.71
CA ARG A 362 -0.54 -14.00 -12.99
C ARG A 362 -1.47 -13.77 -11.83
N PHE A 363 -2.67 -13.37 -12.15
CA PHE A 363 -3.76 -13.23 -11.19
C PHE A 363 -4.95 -14.06 -11.67
N ASN A 364 -5.47 -14.93 -10.82
CA ASN A 364 -6.52 -15.90 -11.20
C ASN A 364 -6.16 -16.71 -12.48
N MET A 365 -4.92 -17.16 -12.59
CA MET A 365 -4.35 -17.92 -13.73
C MET A 365 -4.14 -17.13 -15.01
N TYR A 366 -4.66 -15.90 -15.14
CA TYR A 366 -4.45 -15.04 -16.30
C TYR A 366 -3.19 -14.19 -16.14
N THR A 367 -2.49 -13.96 -17.24
CA THR A 367 -1.39 -13.00 -17.29
C THR A 367 -1.91 -11.63 -16.88
N SER A 368 -1.23 -10.98 -15.96
CA SER A 368 -1.72 -9.72 -15.39
C SER A 368 -0.61 -8.69 -15.23
N MET A 369 -0.98 -7.43 -15.41
CA MET A 369 -0.16 -6.28 -15.06
C MET A 369 -0.77 -5.58 -13.85
N LYS A 370 0.03 -5.38 -12.82
CA LYS A 370 -0.36 -4.60 -11.67
C LYS A 370 -0.29 -3.13 -12.01
N VAL A 371 -1.38 -2.43 -11.83
CA VAL A 371 -1.48 -0.97 -11.98
C VAL A 371 -1.66 -0.37 -10.60
N SER A 372 -0.83 0.60 -10.28
CA SER A 372 -0.91 1.39 -9.05
C SER A 372 -1.06 2.87 -9.42
N GLY A 373 -1.81 3.61 -8.63
CA GLY A 373 -2.02 5.02 -8.88
C GLY A 373 -2.56 5.75 -7.66
N MET A 374 -2.72 7.06 -7.83
CA MET A 374 -3.22 7.92 -6.79
C MET A 374 -4.30 8.86 -7.33
N PRO A 375 -5.42 9.04 -6.62
CA PRO A 375 -6.39 10.07 -6.95
C PRO A 375 -5.81 11.47 -6.68
N LYS A 376 -6.36 12.50 -7.33
CA LYS A 376 -6.00 13.88 -7.01
C LYS A 376 -6.44 14.26 -5.58
N PRO A 377 -5.76 15.21 -4.93
CA PRO A 377 -6.19 15.73 -3.65
C PRO A 377 -7.65 16.16 -3.68
N GLY A 378 -8.43 15.74 -2.69
CA GLY A 378 -9.86 16.05 -2.60
C GLY A 378 -10.79 15.09 -3.36
N VAL A 379 -10.26 14.16 -4.16
CA VAL A 379 -11.04 13.11 -4.83
C VAL A 379 -11.05 11.87 -3.96
N SER A 380 -12.21 11.30 -3.75
CA SER A 380 -12.37 10.06 -2.97
C SER A 380 -11.91 8.82 -3.76
N SER A 381 -11.53 7.76 -3.03
CA SER A 381 -11.21 6.47 -3.66
C SER A 381 -12.38 5.90 -4.47
N GLY A 382 -13.62 6.16 -4.04
CA GLY A 382 -14.82 5.74 -4.79
C GLY A 382 -14.97 6.44 -6.14
N GLU A 383 -14.69 7.73 -6.21
CA GLU A 383 -14.71 8.50 -7.45
C GLU A 383 -13.59 8.07 -8.40
N ALA A 384 -12.40 7.82 -7.86
CA ALA A 384 -11.28 7.30 -8.64
C ALA A 384 -11.59 5.91 -9.24
N ILE A 385 -12.16 4.99 -8.46
CA ILE A 385 -12.57 3.66 -8.93
C ILE A 385 -13.62 3.80 -10.05
N LYS A 386 -14.62 4.67 -9.88
CA LYS A 386 -15.64 4.92 -10.89
C LYS A 386 -15.03 5.44 -12.20
N ALA A 387 -14.08 6.37 -12.12
CA ALA A 387 -13.35 6.87 -13.28
C ALA A 387 -12.55 5.75 -14.00
N ILE A 388 -11.92 4.84 -13.23
CA ILE A 388 -11.22 3.68 -13.77
C ILE A 388 -12.20 2.74 -14.49
N GLU A 389 -13.34 2.43 -13.87
CA GLU A 389 -14.39 1.57 -14.47
C GLU A 389 -14.99 2.17 -15.75
N GLU A 390 -15.22 3.49 -15.78
CA GLU A 390 -15.68 4.19 -16.97
C GLU A 390 -14.69 4.07 -18.13
N VAL A 391 -13.40 4.32 -17.89
CA VAL A 391 -12.36 4.18 -18.91
C VAL A 391 -12.22 2.71 -19.33
N ALA A 392 -12.26 1.77 -18.39
CA ALA A 392 -12.20 0.35 -18.68
C ALA A 392 -13.34 -0.11 -19.59
N SER A 393 -14.57 0.32 -19.30
CA SER A 393 -15.75 -0.04 -20.11
C SER A 393 -15.73 0.51 -21.55
N GLN A 394 -14.97 1.59 -21.79
CA GLN A 394 -14.82 2.21 -23.11
C GLN A 394 -13.68 1.62 -23.94
N MET A 395 -12.63 1.14 -23.29
CA MET A 395 -11.37 0.76 -23.97
C MET A 395 -11.06 -0.73 -23.93
N LEU A 396 -11.56 -1.42 -22.91
CA LEU A 396 -11.27 -2.85 -22.72
C LEU A 396 -12.47 -3.69 -23.17
N PRO A 397 -12.23 -4.85 -23.83
CA PRO A 397 -13.29 -5.74 -24.30
C PRO A 397 -14.00 -6.49 -23.17
#